data_0070a768a71c4c44d192f8b41ff6146f
#
_entry.id   0070a768a71c4c44d192f8b41ff6146f
#
_cell.length_a   1.000
_cell.length_b   1.000
_cell.length_c   1.000
_cell.angle_alpha   90.00
_cell.angle_beta   90.00
_cell.angle_gamma   90.00
#
_symmetry.space_group_name_H-M   'P 1'
#
loop_
_entity.id
_entity.type
_entity.pdbx_description
1 polymer ?
#
loop_
_entity_poly.entity_id
_entity_poly.type
_entity_poly.pdbx_seq_one_letter_code
_entity_poly.pdbx_strand_id
1 'polypeptide(L)'
;SEEVKKNFPSKKIEIFSSDTMNKKDASTKLEKITNNEVQILVGTQLISKGFHFPSLNCIVVVDIDLSSQGHDLRGVEKNLQLYHQLSGRAGRTGKPATVYFQTYNTDVKMISDLTKSNPDIFLDKELNIRKQNKLPPFQRFISLILTGDNEERLEKEAYNFKVFIE
;
A
#
# COMPACT_ATOMS: atom_id res chain seq x y z
N SER A 1 -10.27 -9.51 -9.01
CA SER A 1 -11.35 -8.84 -9.79
C SER A 1 -12.50 -9.77 -10.12
N GLU A 2 -12.24 -11.00 -10.53
CA GLU A 2 -13.27 -12.02 -10.80
C GLU A 2 -14.03 -12.43 -9.55
N GLU A 3 -13.32 -12.61 -8.43
CA GLU A 3 -13.95 -12.91 -7.14
C GLU A 3 -14.93 -11.81 -6.70
N VAL A 4 -14.57 -10.54 -6.88
CA VAL A 4 -15.47 -9.44 -6.52
C VAL A 4 -16.73 -9.49 -7.37
N LYS A 5 -16.62 -9.77 -8.68
CA LYS A 5 -17.77 -9.94 -9.56
C LYS A 5 -18.63 -11.15 -9.16
N LYS A 6 -18.00 -12.25 -8.76
CA LYS A 6 -18.69 -13.45 -8.28
C LYS A 6 -19.47 -13.19 -7.00
N ASN A 7 -18.89 -12.47 -6.07
CA ASN A 7 -19.49 -12.17 -4.76
C ASN A 7 -20.56 -11.04 -4.84
N PHE A 8 -20.45 -10.16 -5.82
CA PHE A 8 -21.35 -9.02 -6.00
C PHE A 8 -21.89 -8.92 -7.43
N PRO A 9 -22.64 -9.94 -7.92
CA PRO A 9 -23.03 -10.03 -9.32
C PRO A 9 -23.99 -8.93 -9.78
N SER A 10 -24.76 -8.33 -8.88
CA SER A 10 -25.70 -7.25 -9.17
C SER A 10 -25.08 -5.86 -9.10
N LYS A 11 -23.80 -5.74 -8.74
CA LYS A 11 -23.14 -4.45 -8.53
C LYS A 11 -22.35 -4.00 -9.77
N LYS A 12 -22.38 -2.71 -10.03
CA LYS A 12 -21.54 -2.09 -11.06
C LYS A 12 -20.11 -1.94 -10.53
N ILE A 13 -19.21 -2.75 -11.07
CA ILE A 13 -17.81 -2.88 -10.63
C ILE A 13 -16.91 -2.33 -11.70
N GLU A 14 -16.02 -1.42 -11.34
CA GLU A 14 -14.93 -0.95 -12.19
C GLU A 14 -13.55 -1.35 -11.62
N ILE A 15 -12.63 -1.67 -12.53
CA ILE A 15 -11.26 -2.01 -12.20
C ILE A 15 -10.36 -0.89 -12.68
N PHE A 16 -9.52 -0.39 -11.76
CA PHE A 16 -8.62 0.71 -11.98
C PHE A 16 -7.19 0.28 -11.63
N SER A 17 -6.41 -0.12 -12.63
CA SER A 17 -5.03 -0.58 -12.43
C SER A 17 -4.09 0.10 -13.44
N SER A 18 -2.86 0.38 -13.01
CA SER A 18 -1.83 1.02 -13.82
C SER A 18 -1.47 0.21 -15.07
N ASP A 19 -1.58 -1.11 -14.99
CA ASP A 19 -1.06 -2.01 -16.01
C ASP A 19 -1.99 -2.13 -17.24
N THR A 20 -3.24 -1.69 -17.11
CA THR A 20 -4.28 -1.89 -18.12
C THR A 20 -4.89 -0.60 -18.65
N MET A 21 -4.41 0.58 -18.23
CA MET A 21 -5.09 1.83 -18.54
C MET A 21 -4.34 2.74 -19.50
N ASN A 22 -4.98 3.03 -20.63
CA ASN A 22 -4.68 4.19 -21.45
C ASN A 22 -5.25 5.47 -20.80
N LYS A 23 -4.67 6.63 -21.11
CA LYS A 23 -5.18 7.92 -20.58
C LYS A 23 -6.67 8.18 -20.90
N LYS A 24 -7.14 7.75 -22.07
CA LYS A 24 -8.56 7.87 -22.46
C LYS A 24 -9.47 7.00 -21.62
N ASP A 25 -9.08 5.74 -21.36
CA ASP A 25 -9.86 4.81 -20.55
C ASP A 25 -9.95 5.28 -19.09
N ALA A 26 -8.87 5.87 -18.58
CA ALA A 26 -8.84 6.46 -17.26
C ALA A 26 -9.86 7.61 -17.11
N SER A 27 -9.93 8.50 -18.08
CA SER A 27 -10.86 9.63 -18.11
C SER A 27 -12.32 9.17 -18.11
N THR A 28 -12.67 8.23 -18.99
CA THR A 28 -14.03 7.68 -19.08
C THR A 28 -14.45 6.94 -17.80
N LYS A 29 -13.54 6.19 -17.19
CA LYS A 29 -13.81 5.50 -15.92
C LYS A 29 -13.99 6.50 -14.77
N LEU A 30 -13.21 7.55 -14.74
CA LEU A 30 -13.34 8.61 -13.74
C LEU A 30 -14.68 9.35 -13.85
N GLU A 31 -15.16 9.64 -15.07
CA GLU A 31 -16.48 10.22 -15.29
C GLU A 31 -17.59 9.33 -14.71
N LYS A 32 -17.56 8.04 -15.00
CA LYS A 32 -18.53 7.08 -14.45
C LYS A 32 -18.52 7.05 -12.91
N ILE A 33 -17.34 7.10 -12.31
CA ILE A 33 -17.19 7.11 -10.85
C ILE A 33 -17.74 8.41 -10.26
N THR A 34 -17.44 9.54 -10.87
CA THR A 34 -17.90 10.87 -10.44
C THR A 34 -19.41 10.98 -10.56
N ASN A 35 -20.00 10.39 -11.59
CA ASN A 35 -21.44 10.33 -11.83
C ASN A 35 -22.17 9.30 -10.95
N ASN A 36 -21.48 8.65 -10.00
CA ASN A 36 -22.03 7.58 -9.14
C ASN A 36 -22.58 6.37 -9.92
N GLU A 37 -22.08 6.13 -11.10
CA GLU A 37 -22.47 4.96 -11.89
C GLU A 37 -21.77 3.67 -11.42
N VAL A 38 -20.68 3.81 -10.65
CA VAL A 38 -19.86 2.71 -10.10
C VAL A 38 -20.16 2.53 -8.62
N GLN A 39 -20.44 1.31 -8.21
CA GLN A 39 -20.74 0.96 -6.81
C GLN A 39 -19.54 0.34 -6.10
N ILE A 40 -18.69 -0.38 -6.83
CA ILE A 40 -17.47 -0.99 -6.30
C ILE A 40 -16.30 -0.65 -7.23
N LEU A 41 -15.28 -0.06 -6.67
CA LEU A 41 -14.05 0.26 -7.37
C LEU A 41 -12.94 -0.65 -6.84
N VAL A 42 -12.36 -1.45 -7.71
CA VAL A 42 -11.21 -2.32 -7.40
C VAL A 42 -9.97 -1.72 -8.01
N GLY A 43 -8.93 -1.54 -7.22
CA GLY A 43 -7.69 -1.00 -7.76
C GLY A 43 -6.49 -1.12 -6.84
N THR A 44 -5.36 -0.70 -7.36
CA THR A 44 -4.08 -0.64 -6.66
C THR A 44 -3.85 0.74 -6.03
N GLN A 45 -2.67 0.98 -5.50
CA GLN A 45 -2.24 2.27 -4.91
C GLN A 45 -2.48 3.50 -5.82
N LEU A 46 -2.66 3.30 -7.13
CA LEU A 46 -2.94 4.37 -8.07
C LEU A 46 -4.22 5.14 -7.70
N ILE A 47 -5.22 4.44 -7.18
CA ILE A 47 -6.50 5.05 -6.75
C ILE A 47 -6.29 6.04 -5.59
N SER A 48 -5.26 5.82 -4.77
CA SER A 48 -4.96 6.70 -3.64
C SER A 48 -4.40 8.06 -4.06
N LYS A 49 -3.92 8.20 -5.30
CA LYS A 49 -3.25 9.41 -5.78
C LYS A 49 -4.17 10.28 -6.64
N GLY A 50 -4.47 11.47 -6.14
CA GLY A 50 -5.00 12.55 -6.99
C GLY A 50 -6.50 12.53 -7.33
N PHE A 51 -7.22 11.43 -7.15
CA PHE A 51 -8.62 11.33 -7.51
C PHE A 51 -9.56 11.68 -6.36
N HIS A 52 -10.68 12.31 -6.69
CA HIS A 52 -11.72 12.65 -5.74
C HIS A 52 -12.93 11.73 -5.94
N PHE A 53 -13.38 11.09 -4.87
CA PHE A 53 -14.53 10.17 -4.87
C PHE A 53 -15.60 10.67 -3.89
N PRO A 54 -16.54 11.51 -4.35
CA PRO A 54 -17.49 12.19 -3.45
C PRO A 54 -18.38 11.24 -2.66
N SER A 55 -18.74 10.11 -3.24
CA SER A 55 -19.66 9.13 -2.66
C SER A 55 -18.97 7.95 -1.98
N LEU A 56 -17.65 8.04 -1.77
CA LEU A 56 -16.88 6.98 -1.13
C LEU A 56 -17.20 6.91 0.36
N ASN A 57 -17.83 5.83 0.80
CA ASN A 57 -18.24 5.59 2.17
C ASN A 57 -17.59 4.37 2.81
N CYS A 58 -16.94 3.53 2.02
CA CYS A 58 -16.26 2.33 2.48
C CYS A 58 -14.97 2.11 1.70
N ILE A 59 -13.89 1.83 2.41
CA ILE A 59 -12.60 1.44 1.83
C ILE A 59 -12.19 0.11 2.47
N VAL A 60 -11.80 -0.85 1.65
CA VAL A 60 -11.23 -2.12 2.12
C VAL A 60 -9.81 -2.23 1.56
N VAL A 61 -8.84 -2.28 2.44
CA VAL A 61 -7.44 -2.54 2.11
C VAL A 61 -7.17 -4.02 2.33
N VAL A 62 -7.03 -4.74 1.22
CA VAL A 62 -6.79 -6.19 1.24
C VAL A 62 -5.30 -6.43 1.44
N ASP A 63 -4.96 -7.24 2.43
CA ASP A 63 -3.61 -7.69 2.74
C ASP A 63 -2.60 -6.54 2.91
N ILE A 64 -2.69 -5.86 4.06
CA ILE A 64 -1.73 -4.80 4.39
C ILE A 64 -0.31 -5.33 4.67
N ASP A 65 -0.16 -6.63 4.88
CA ASP A 65 1.10 -7.26 5.26
C ASP A 65 2.03 -7.44 4.06
N LEU A 66 1.48 -7.58 2.84
CA LEU A 66 2.23 -7.70 1.59
C LEU A 66 3.22 -6.54 1.36
N SER A 67 2.85 -5.36 1.78
CA SER A 67 3.68 -4.19 1.60
C SER A 67 4.81 -4.08 2.62
N SER A 68 4.79 -4.87 3.69
CA SER A 68 5.86 -5.00 4.67
C SER A 68 6.86 -6.12 4.32
N GLN A 69 6.50 -6.98 3.36
CA GLN A 69 7.36 -8.05 2.87
C GLN A 69 8.28 -7.52 1.77
N GLY A 70 9.48 -7.14 2.13
CA GLY A 70 10.47 -6.72 1.14
C GLY A 70 11.67 -6.03 1.74
N HIS A 71 12.66 -5.82 0.90
CA HIS A 71 13.91 -5.14 1.27
C HIS A 71 13.78 -3.60 1.32
N ASP A 72 12.57 -3.05 1.14
CA ASP A 72 12.35 -1.60 1.19
C ASP A 72 12.19 -1.14 2.64
N LEU A 73 13.26 -0.60 3.20
CA LEU A 73 13.29 -0.02 4.53
C LEU A 73 12.26 1.12 4.75
N ARG A 74 11.69 1.66 3.67
CA ARG A 74 10.64 2.68 3.72
C ARG A 74 9.23 2.11 3.52
N GLY A 75 9.09 0.79 3.46
CA GLY A 75 7.80 0.14 3.26
C GLY A 75 6.76 0.58 4.29
N VAL A 76 7.16 0.61 5.55
CA VAL A 76 6.31 1.05 6.68
C VAL A 76 5.83 2.49 6.53
N GLU A 77 6.75 3.42 6.17
CA GLU A 77 6.41 4.84 5.95
C GLU A 77 5.47 5.03 4.75
N LYS A 78 5.73 4.32 3.65
CA LYS A 78 4.88 4.37 2.45
C LYS A 78 3.47 3.87 2.74
N ASN A 79 3.36 2.81 3.53
CA ASN A 79 2.08 2.27 3.95
C ASN A 79 1.33 3.25 4.84
N LEU A 80 2.00 3.84 5.82
CA LEU A 80 1.43 4.87 6.67
C LEU A 80 0.87 6.03 5.83
N GLN A 81 1.66 6.55 4.90
CA GLN A 81 1.22 7.63 4.01
C GLN A 81 0.00 7.23 3.18
N LEU A 82 0.00 6.00 2.65
CA LEU A 82 -1.13 5.47 1.89
C LEU A 82 -2.39 5.39 2.77
N TYR A 83 -2.29 4.88 3.98
CA TYR A 83 -3.44 4.73 4.88
C TYR A 83 -4.01 6.08 5.30
N HIS A 84 -3.17 7.06 5.60
CA HIS A 84 -3.63 8.43 5.86
C HIS A 84 -4.28 9.07 4.65
N GLN A 85 -3.76 8.84 3.44
CA GLN A 85 -4.38 9.32 2.21
C GLN A 85 -5.75 8.69 2.00
N LEU A 86 -5.91 7.41 2.26
CA LEU A 86 -7.17 6.69 2.13
C LEU A 86 -8.18 7.16 3.18
N SER A 87 -7.78 7.24 4.45
CA SER A 87 -8.66 7.72 5.53
C SER A 87 -9.09 9.17 5.34
N GLY A 88 -8.19 10.03 4.86
CA GLY A 88 -8.50 11.41 4.53
C GLY A 88 -9.41 11.59 3.29
N ARG A 89 -9.64 10.56 2.50
CA ARG A 89 -10.60 10.57 1.36
C ARG A 89 -11.98 10.10 1.74
N ALA A 90 -12.05 9.23 2.73
CA ALA A 90 -13.27 8.73 3.28
C ALA A 90 -13.96 9.86 4.10
N GLY A 91 -15.24 10.13 3.84
CA GLY A 91 -16.04 11.04 4.66
C GLY A 91 -15.94 12.54 4.33
N ARG A 92 -15.28 12.96 3.25
CA ARG A 92 -15.15 14.37 2.87
C ARG A 92 -16.48 15.10 2.59
N THR A 93 -17.54 14.36 2.34
CA THR A 93 -18.89 14.91 2.10
C THR A 93 -19.74 15.07 3.36
N GLY A 94 -19.12 15.02 4.55
CA GLY A 94 -19.83 15.09 5.83
C GLY A 94 -20.55 13.78 6.22
N LYS A 95 -20.46 12.74 5.40
CA LYS A 95 -20.96 11.40 5.74
C LYS A 95 -19.82 10.57 6.35
N PRO A 96 -20.08 9.84 7.43
CA PRO A 96 -19.06 8.94 7.99
C PRO A 96 -18.67 7.87 6.96
N ALA A 97 -17.37 7.63 6.85
CA ALA A 97 -16.86 6.57 6.02
C ALA A 97 -15.99 5.64 6.84
N THR A 98 -16.02 4.36 6.51
CA THR A 98 -15.31 3.32 7.23
C THR A 98 -14.17 2.78 6.39
N VAL A 99 -13.01 2.60 7.02
CA VAL A 99 -11.85 1.95 6.40
C VAL A 99 -11.60 0.63 7.10
N TYR A 100 -11.58 -0.46 6.35
CA TYR A 100 -11.26 -1.80 6.83
C TYR A 100 -9.86 -2.19 6.37
N PHE A 101 -9.06 -2.69 7.28
CA PHE A 101 -7.74 -3.23 7.00
C PHE A 101 -7.74 -4.74 7.24
N GLN A 102 -7.42 -5.51 6.21
CA GLN A 102 -7.23 -6.95 6.33
C GLN A 102 -5.76 -7.24 6.62
N THR A 103 -5.50 -8.01 7.67
CA THR A 103 -4.15 -8.42 8.07
C THR A 103 -4.16 -9.83 8.64
N TYR A 104 -3.07 -10.56 8.42
CA TYR A 104 -2.79 -11.83 9.10
C TYR A 104 -2.02 -11.62 10.40
N ASN A 105 -1.37 -10.46 10.54
CA ASN A 105 -0.66 -10.11 11.76
C ASN A 105 -1.57 -9.33 12.69
N THR A 106 -2.10 -10.02 13.69
CA THR A 106 -3.00 -9.45 14.70
C THR A 106 -2.28 -8.67 15.80
N ASP A 107 -0.98 -8.44 15.67
CA ASP A 107 -0.27 -7.57 16.60
C ASP A 107 -0.74 -6.12 16.37
N VAL A 108 -1.90 -5.88 16.95
CA VAL A 108 -2.84 -4.78 16.75
C VAL A 108 -2.23 -3.42 17.09
N LYS A 109 -1.04 -3.40 17.71
CA LYS A 109 -0.44 -2.17 18.19
C LYS A 109 -0.07 -1.23 17.04
N MET A 110 0.49 -1.76 15.96
CA MET A 110 0.84 -0.98 14.78
C MET A 110 -0.41 -0.43 14.08
N ILE A 111 -1.45 -1.25 13.92
CA ILE A 111 -2.70 -0.85 13.27
C ILE A 111 -3.48 0.13 14.18
N SER A 112 -3.49 -0.11 15.49
CA SER A 112 -4.06 0.82 16.45
C SER A 112 -3.35 2.18 16.45
N ASP A 113 -2.04 2.17 16.34
CA ASP A 113 -1.24 3.40 16.22
C ASP A 113 -1.53 4.11 14.89
N LEU A 114 -1.72 3.36 13.79
CA LEU A 114 -2.12 3.91 12.49
C LEU A 114 -3.50 4.59 12.50
N THR A 115 -4.44 4.04 13.27
CA THR A 115 -5.84 4.51 13.26
C THR A 115 -6.14 5.59 14.30
N LYS A 116 -5.39 5.63 15.40
CA LYS A 116 -5.68 6.47 16.57
C LYS A 116 -4.66 7.57 16.80
N SER A 117 -3.47 7.49 16.22
CA SER A 117 -2.37 8.37 16.56
C SER A 117 -2.16 9.48 15.56
N ASN A 118 -1.68 10.61 16.04
CA ASN A 118 -1.03 11.59 15.22
C ASN A 118 0.10 10.88 14.42
N PRO A 119 0.20 11.09 13.09
CA PRO A 119 1.26 10.53 12.25
C PRO A 119 2.67 10.73 12.83
N ASP A 120 2.91 11.85 13.50
CA ASP A 120 4.20 12.20 14.09
C ASP A 120 4.59 11.21 15.20
N ILE A 121 3.67 10.76 16.03
CA ILE A 121 3.94 9.79 17.10
C ILE A 121 4.40 8.44 16.52
N PHE A 122 3.80 8.04 15.41
CA PHE A 122 4.20 6.81 14.72
C PHE A 122 5.61 6.95 14.12
N LEU A 123 5.88 8.07 13.46
CA LEU A 123 7.19 8.34 12.85
C LEU A 123 8.29 8.42 13.91
N ASP A 124 8.02 9.01 15.07
CA ASP A 124 8.97 9.05 16.19
C ASP A 124 9.28 7.66 16.73
N LYS A 125 8.29 6.78 16.85
CA LYS A 125 8.50 5.38 17.25
C LYS A 125 9.36 4.63 16.21
N GLU A 126 9.04 4.80 14.93
CA GLU A 126 9.79 4.20 13.82
C GLU A 126 11.25 4.68 13.82
N LEU A 127 11.48 5.98 14.00
CA LEU A 127 12.81 6.56 14.14
C LEU A 127 13.59 5.96 15.31
N ASN A 128 12.96 5.77 16.45
CA ASN A 128 13.60 5.14 17.60
C ASN A 128 14.00 3.68 17.34
N ILE A 129 13.13 2.91 16.70
CA ILE A 129 13.42 1.54 16.27
C ILE A 129 14.62 1.52 15.31
N ARG A 130 14.65 2.41 14.34
CA ARG A 130 15.76 2.54 13.40
C ARG A 130 17.07 2.92 14.08
N LYS A 131 17.02 3.80 15.05
CA LYS A 131 18.19 4.19 15.84
C LYS A 131 18.75 3.01 16.61
N GLN A 132 17.91 2.25 17.30
CA GLN A 132 18.30 1.08 18.07
C GLN A 132 18.93 -0.01 17.19
N ASN A 133 18.38 -0.22 16.00
CA ASN A 133 18.82 -1.23 15.04
C ASN A 133 19.89 -0.71 14.06
N LYS A 134 20.39 0.49 14.25
CA LYS A 134 21.39 1.12 13.38
C LYS A 134 20.97 1.14 11.91
N LEU A 135 19.68 1.43 11.64
CA LEU A 135 19.10 1.54 10.30
C LEU A 135 19.16 2.99 9.79
N PRO A 136 18.99 3.24 8.49
CA PRO A 136 18.88 4.60 7.97
C PRO A 136 17.73 5.39 8.65
N PRO A 137 17.92 6.66 8.96
CA PRO A 137 18.99 7.57 8.55
C PRO A 137 20.25 7.54 9.45
N PHE A 138 20.29 6.73 10.49
CA PHE A 138 21.40 6.68 11.45
C PHE A 138 22.65 5.97 10.93
N GLN A 139 22.47 5.09 9.93
CA GLN A 139 23.56 4.50 9.13
C GLN A 139 23.20 4.57 7.64
N ARG A 140 24.20 4.44 6.79
CA ARG A 140 24.02 4.35 5.35
C ARG A 140 24.11 2.89 4.91
N PHE A 141 23.18 2.44 4.11
CA PHE A 141 23.17 1.11 3.53
C PHE A 141 23.32 1.20 2.02
N ILE A 142 24.03 0.22 1.47
CA ILE A 142 24.10 -0.03 0.04
C ILE A 142 23.45 -1.39 -0.17
N SER A 143 22.42 -1.46 -0.98
CA SER A 143 21.79 -2.72 -1.37
C SER A 143 22.38 -3.18 -2.71
N LEU A 144 22.97 -4.38 -2.71
CA LEU A 144 23.41 -5.05 -3.91
C LEU A 144 22.35 -6.09 -4.27
N ILE A 145 21.77 -5.96 -5.46
CA ILE A 145 20.75 -6.90 -5.94
C ILE A 145 21.38 -7.73 -7.05
N LEU A 146 21.51 -9.03 -6.80
CA LEU A 146 21.97 -9.99 -7.78
C LEU A 146 20.74 -10.69 -8.38
N THR A 147 20.69 -10.77 -9.71
CA THR A 147 19.61 -11.44 -10.43
C THR A 147 20.19 -12.45 -11.40
N GLY A 148 19.52 -13.56 -11.59
CA GLY A 148 19.91 -14.60 -12.53
C GLY A 148 18.92 -15.77 -12.52
N ASP A 149 19.05 -16.66 -13.51
CA ASP A 149 18.13 -17.78 -13.72
C ASP A 149 18.50 -19.03 -12.91
N ASN A 150 19.66 -19.05 -12.25
CA ASN A 150 20.14 -20.19 -11.48
C ASN A 150 20.43 -19.76 -10.02
N GLU A 151 19.63 -20.29 -9.10
CA GLU A 151 19.67 -19.96 -7.68
C GLU A 151 20.98 -20.36 -7.01
N GLU A 152 21.48 -21.57 -7.26
CA GLU A 152 22.74 -22.06 -6.66
C GLU A 152 23.94 -21.19 -7.08
N ARG A 153 23.95 -20.77 -8.34
CA ARG A 153 25.00 -19.87 -8.85
C ARG A 153 24.89 -18.49 -8.21
N LEU A 154 23.66 -17.99 -8.05
CA LEU A 154 23.41 -16.70 -7.39
C LEU A 154 23.87 -16.70 -5.93
N GLU A 155 23.55 -17.75 -5.18
CA GLU A 155 23.98 -17.89 -3.79
C GLU A 155 25.51 -17.92 -3.68
N LYS A 156 26.17 -18.67 -4.57
CA LYS A 156 27.63 -18.75 -4.59
C LYS A 156 28.27 -17.39 -4.91
N GLU A 157 27.75 -16.67 -5.89
CA GLU A 157 28.24 -15.32 -6.22
C GLU A 157 27.95 -14.32 -5.10
N ALA A 158 26.78 -14.39 -4.47
CA ALA A 158 26.45 -13.56 -3.32
C ALA A 158 27.41 -13.79 -2.16
N TYR A 159 27.74 -15.05 -1.87
CA TYR A 159 28.72 -15.41 -0.85
C TYR A 159 30.13 -14.90 -1.19
N ASN A 160 30.59 -15.05 -2.44
CA ASN A 160 31.86 -14.53 -2.90
C ASN A 160 31.96 -13.01 -2.74
N PHE A 161 30.87 -12.30 -3.09
CA PHE A 161 30.77 -10.85 -2.90
C PHE A 161 30.84 -10.46 -1.42
N LYS A 162 30.15 -11.20 -0.57
CA LYS A 162 30.20 -10.97 0.89
C LYS A 162 31.64 -11.08 1.41
N VAL A 163 32.32 -12.17 1.07
CA VAL A 163 33.71 -12.40 1.50
C VAL A 163 34.69 -11.35 0.94
N PHE A 164 34.39 -10.81 -0.24
CA PHE A 164 35.25 -9.76 -0.86
C PHE A 164 35.08 -8.38 -0.17
N ILE A 165 33.92 -8.12 0.43
CA ILE A 165 33.61 -6.82 1.06
C ILE A 165 34.00 -6.80 2.54
N GLU A 166 33.99 -7.95 3.22
CA GLU A 166 34.46 -8.11 4.61
C GLU A 166 35.99 -8.04 4.69
#